data_66a7bf4dc5ef59bb9ffc9f6075fd61a8
#
_entry.id   66a7bf4dc5ef59bb9ffc9f6075fd61a8
#
_cell.length_a   1.000
_cell.length_b   1.000
_cell.length_c   1.000
_cell.angle_alpha   90.00
_cell.angle_beta   90.00
_cell.angle_gamma   90.00
#
_symmetry.space_group_name_H-M   'P 1'
#
loop_
_entity.id
_entity.type
_entity.pdbx_description
1 polymer ?
#
loop_
_entity_poly.entity_id
_entity_poly.type
_entity_poly.pdbx_seq_one_letter_code
_entity_poly.pdbx_strand_id
1 'polypeptide(L)'
;SDMLIGIGKDNYLNVEINYKHERNVTARNMIQLFRITNQVVESGMTDKELSLKMVGQLNLNTFRNLNNKIIQIGAYADFDTGRELDYGVIKIWNLDIEKCYKKLYNNTEKIKYATKMERWGAILYCSINDIELISQLLGDDLLTMEEKEKFIVKIKDANSSDRIIQDWMVEENNRLRLEGQLAYAKDEGIEQGIEENKIDVIRSMLKKNIDYNTISEITNKSVEEIKEIEKNI
;
A
#
# COMPACT_ATOMS: atom_id res chain seq x y z
N SER A 1 -0.71 8.32 -10.41
CA SER A 1 -1.90 8.69 -9.60
C SER A 1 -3.11 7.97 -10.13
N ASP A 2 -3.86 7.34 -9.24
CA ASP A 2 -5.04 6.59 -9.65
C ASP A 2 -6.19 7.54 -9.98
N MET A 3 -6.32 8.64 -9.24
CA MET A 3 -7.33 9.65 -9.50
C MET A 3 -6.90 11.03 -8.98
N LEU A 4 -7.06 12.07 -9.78
CA LEU A 4 -6.89 13.47 -9.37
C LEU A 4 -8.23 14.20 -9.43
N ILE A 5 -8.65 14.76 -8.30
CA ILE A 5 -9.95 15.43 -8.15
C ILE A 5 -9.71 16.91 -7.85
N GLY A 6 -10.27 17.79 -8.70
CA GLY A 6 -10.34 19.21 -8.41
C GLY A 6 -11.46 19.52 -7.41
N ILE A 7 -11.14 20.24 -6.34
CA ILE A 7 -12.09 20.64 -5.31
C ILE A 7 -12.21 22.17 -5.35
N GLY A 8 -13.25 22.67 -6.01
CA GLY A 8 -13.40 24.09 -6.23
C GLY A 8 -12.36 24.62 -7.21
N LYS A 9 -11.90 25.88 -7.03
CA LYS A 9 -11.09 26.59 -8.02
C LYS A 9 -9.58 26.32 -7.88
N ASP A 10 -9.10 26.04 -6.66
CA ASP A 10 -7.66 26.02 -6.36
C ASP A 10 -7.20 24.87 -5.46
N ASN A 11 -8.08 23.89 -5.21
CA ASN A 11 -7.77 22.76 -4.35
C ASN A 11 -7.78 21.46 -5.16
N TYR A 12 -6.87 20.57 -4.84
CA TYR A 12 -6.72 19.28 -5.51
C TYR A 12 -6.58 18.16 -4.48
N LEU A 13 -7.23 17.04 -4.77
CA LEU A 13 -7.12 15.82 -4.00
C LEU A 13 -6.61 14.72 -4.91
N ASN A 14 -5.43 14.21 -4.64
CA ASN A 14 -4.93 12.98 -5.25
C ASN A 14 -5.43 11.78 -4.45
N VAL A 15 -5.98 10.80 -5.13
CA VAL A 15 -6.41 9.54 -4.52
C VAL A 15 -5.53 8.42 -5.05
N GLU A 16 -4.93 7.66 -4.14
CA GLU A 16 -4.09 6.50 -4.42
C GLU A 16 -4.65 5.26 -3.73
N ILE A 17 -4.75 4.15 -4.45
CA ILE A 17 -5.20 2.86 -3.93
C ILE A 17 -3.98 1.95 -3.75
N ASN A 18 -3.70 1.54 -2.51
CA ASN A 18 -2.54 0.74 -2.16
C ASN A 18 -2.99 -0.64 -1.65
N TYR A 19 -2.83 -1.67 -2.45
CA TYR A 19 -3.25 -3.05 -2.11
C TYR A 19 -2.28 -3.79 -1.21
N LYS A 20 -0.99 -3.40 -1.21
CA LYS A 20 0.06 -4.04 -0.40
C LYS A 20 0.94 -3.01 0.27
N HIS A 21 1.42 -3.37 1.46
CA HIS A 21 2.46 -2.61 2.14
C HIS A 21 3.82 -2.90 1.50
N GLU A 22 4.18 -2.11 0.50
CA GLU A 22 5.51 -2.13 -0.11
C GLU A 22 6.42 -1.14 0.62
N ARG A 23 7.72 -1.45 0.71
CA ARG A 23 8.71 -0.56 1.35
C ARG A 23 8.68 0.86 0.82
N ASN A 24 8.32 1.04 -0.44
CA ASN A 24 8.40 2.32 -1.15
C ASN A 24 7.04 3.02 -1.30
N VAL A 25 5.94 2.46 -0.78
CA VAL A 25 4.59 3.06 -0.93
C VAL A 25 4.55 4.51 -0.46
N THR A 26 5.04 4.77 0.74
CA THR A 26 5.05 6.13 1.29
C THR A 26 5.89 7.09 0.44
N ALA A 27 7.10 6.69 0.04
CA ALA A 27 7.97 7.51 -0.80
C ALA A 27 7.36 7.75 -2.19
N ARG A 28 6.77 6.72 -2.81
CA ARG A 28 6.06 6.83 -4.10
C ARG A 28 4.92 7.84 -4.01
N ASN A 29 4.08 7.70 -2.99
CA ASN A 29 2.94 8.58 -2.77
C ASN A 29 3.37 10.03 -2.50
N MET A 30 4.46 10.25 -1.75
CA MET A 30 5.05 11.56 -1.54
C MET A 30 5.56 12.19 -2.86
N ILE A 31 6.24 11.43 -3.71
CA ILE A 31 6.70 11.90 -5.02
C ILE A 31 5.51 12.35 -5.89
N GLN A 32 4.42 11.60 -5.89
CA GLN A 32 3.20 11.97 -6.61
C GLN A 32 2.60 13.27 -6.06
N LEU A 33 2.50 13.39 -4.75
CA LEU A 33 2.00 14.60 -4.09
C LEU A 33 2.83 15.83 -4.46
N PHE A 34 4.16 15.73 -4.43
CA PHE A 34 5.04 16.84 -4.84
C PHE A 34 4.91 17.19 -6.31
N ARG A 35 4.71 16.22 -7.21
CA ARG A 35 4.46 16.49 -8.64
C ARG A 35 3.18 17.30 -8.83
N ILE A 36 2.12 16.98 -8.11
CA ILE A 36 0.84 17.71 -8.16
C ILE A 36 1.00 19.08 -7.55
N THR A 37 1.68 19.20 -6.41
CA THR A 37 1.96 20.49 -5.78
C THR A 37 2.69 21.43 -6.73
N ASN A 38 3.70 20.96 -7.45
CA ASN A 38 4.43 21.74 -8.45
C ASN A 38 3.58 22.21 -9.64
N GLN A 39 2.45 21.55 -9.92
CA GLN A 39 1.50 21.99 -10.96
C GLN A 39 0.53 23.06 -10.45
N VAL A 40 0.29 23.08 -9.15
CA VAL A 40 -0.69 23.98 -8.52
C VAL A 40 -0.04 25.26 -8.00
N VAL A 41 1.22 25.17 -7.59
CA VAL A 41 2.00 26.30 -7.07
C VAL A 41 2.80 26.92 -8.20
N GLU A 42 2.47 28.15 -8.55
CA GLU A 42 3.16 28.91 -9.59
C GLU A 42 4.26 29.78 -8.98
N SER A 43 5.33 30.02 -9.77
CA SER A 43 6.40 30.94 -9.35
C SER A 43 5.88 32.36 -9.20
N GLY A 44 6.18 33.00 -8.07
CA GLY A 44 5.78 34.38 -7.76
C GLY A 44 4.45 34.51 -7.01
N MET A 45 3.81 33.40 -6.59
CA MET A 45 2.68 33.45 -5.69
C MET A 45 3.07 34.07 -4.35
N THR A 46 2.17 34.88 -3.80
CA THR A 46 2.31 35.45 -2.45
C THR A 46 1.92 34.42 -1.40
N ASP A 47 2.37 34.58 -0.14
CA ASP A 47 1.99 33.73 0.99
C ASP A 47 0.46 33.63 1.17
N LYS A 48 -0.24 34.75 0.88
CA LYS A 48 -1.71 34.80 0.95
C LYS A 48 -2.35 33.90 -0.13
N GLU A 49 -1.85 33.91 -1.33
CA GLU A 49 -2.36 33.05 -2.42
C GLU A 49 -2.05 31.57 -2.15
N LEU A 50 -0.85 31.27 -1.63
CA LEU A 50 -0.47 29.93 -1.23
C LEU A 50 -1.36 29.38 -0.10
N SER A 51 -1.67 30.18 0.91
CA SER A 51 -2.50 29.77 2.05
C SER A 51 -3.96 29.44 1.66
N LEU A 52 -4.41 29.88 0.50
CA LEU A 52 -5.75 29.54 -0.04
C LEU A 52 -5.78 28.24 -0.86
N LYS A 53 -4.62 27.66 -1.14
CA LYS A 53 -4.50 26.42 -1.90
C LYS A 53 -4.32 25.23 -0.97
N MET A 54 -4.96 24.11 -1.32
CA MET A 54 -4.77 22.85 -0.65
C MET A 54 -4.46 21.76 -1.68
N VAL A 55 -3.38 21.04 -1.46
CA VAL A 55 -3.06 19.82 -2.19
C VAL A 55 -3.13 18.66 -1.22
N GLY A 56 -4.22 17.91 -1.32
CA GLY A 56 -4.47 16.76 -0.48
C GLY A 56 -4.06 15.46 -1.15
N GLN A 57 -3.68 14.47 -0.35
CA GLN A 57 -3.52 13.10 -0.80
C GLN A 57 -4.30 12.17 0.10
N LEU A 58 -5.18 11.38 -0.50
CA LEU A 58 -5.94 10.32 0.16
C LEU A 58 -5.38 8.97 -0.29
N ASN A 59 -4.74 8.28 0.63
CA ASN A 59 -4.26 6.92 0.44
C ASN A 59 -5.30 5.94 0.97
N LEU A 60 -5.87 5.15 0.09
CA LEU A 60 -6.80 4.06 0.42
C LEU A 60 -5.99 2.77 0.55
N ASN A 61 -5.72 2.36 1.79
CA ASN A 61 -4.82 1.25 2.10
C ASN A 61 -5.62 -0.01 2.47
N THR A 62 -5.26 -1.16 1.91
CA THR A 62 -5.75 -2.48 2.35
C THR A 62 -4.83 -3.10 3.42
N PHE A 63 -3.98 -2.30 4.06
CA PHE A 63 -3.07 -2.69 5.12
C PHE A 63 -3.11 -1.69 6.28
N ARG A 64 -2.61 -2.10 7.45
CA ARG A 64 -2.66 -1.29 8.67
C ARG A 64 -1.85 -0.01 8.55
N ASN A 65 -2.45 1.09 8.99
CA ASN A 65 -1.73 2.34 9.22
C ASN A 65 -0.70 2.18 10.36
N LEU A 66 0.38 2.97 10.31
CA LEU A 66 1.47 2.91 11.30
C LEU A 66 0.99 3.05 12.75
N ASN A 67 -0.01 3.88 13.00
CA ASN A 67 -0.60 4.10 14.33
C ASN A 67 -1.74 3.13 14.67
N ASN A 68 -1.97 2.11 13.85
CA ASN A 68 -3.07 1.15 13.98
C ASN A 68 -4.48 1.79 14.09
N LYS A 69 -4.65 3.04 13.66
CA LYS A 69 -5.95 3.71 13.56
C LYS A 69 -6.54 3.49 12.16
N ILE A 70 -7.86 3.58 12.04
CA ILE A 70 -8.56 3.52 10.75
C ILE A 70 -8.11 4.68 9.85
N ILE A 71 -7.97 5.86 10.44
CA ILE A 71 -7.50 7.08 9.75
C ILE A 71 -6.22 7.55 10.41
N GLN A 72 -5.23 7.85 9.59
CA GLN A 72 -4.00 8.54 9.96
C GLN A 72 -3.90 9.81 9.13
N ILE A 73 -3.69 10.93 9.79
CA ILE A 73 -3.48 12.23 9.13
C ILE A 73 -2.02 12.58 9.27
N GLY A 74 -1.39 12.94 8.15
CA GLY A 74 -0.04 13.47 8.06
C GLY A 74 -0.05 14.90 7.55
N ALA A 75 0.92 15.68 7.99
CA ALA A 75 1.17 17.04 7.53
C ALA A 75 2.67 17.27 7.42
N TYR A 76 3.07 18.34 6.72
CA TYR A 76 4.46 18.80 6.71
C TYR A 76 4.71 19.57 8.01
N ALA A 77 5.61 19.08 8.84
CA ALA A 77 5.82 19.64 10.16
C ALA A 77 7.29 19.65 10.56
N ASP A 78 7.66 20.57 11.43
CA ASP A 78 8.95 20.59 12.11
C ASP A 78 9.10 19.33 12.98
N PHE A 79 10.22 18.64 12.85
CA PHE A 79 10.43 17.36 13.53
C PHE A 79 10.52 17.48 15.05
N ASP A 80 11.11 18.57 15.55
CA ASP A 80 11.39 18.76 16.99
C ASP A 80 10.16 19.27 17.73
N THR A 81 9.39 20.15 17.08
CA THR A 81 8.24 20.83 17.70
C THR A 81 6.90 20.24 17.32
N GLY A 82 6.83 19.46 16.23
CA GLY A 82 5.58 18.98 15.66
C GLY A 82 4.71 20.05 15.02
N ARG A 83 5.22 21.29 14.87
CA ARG A 83 4.46 22.42 14.31
C ARG A 83 4.37 22.29 12.79
N GLU A 84 3.17 22.46 12.24
CA GLU A 84 2.97 22.54 10.78
C GLU A 84 3.73 23.75 10.20
N LEU A 85 4.49 23.51 9.13
CA LEU A 85 5.38 24.50 8.50
C LEU A 85 4.76 25.15 7.26
N ASP A 86 3.75 24.53 6.67
CA ASP A 86 3.14 24.94 5.39
C ASP A 86 1.72 25.50 5.55
N TYR A 87 1.34 25.90 6.76
CA TYR A 87 -0.01 26.39 7.06
C TYR A 87 -1.15 25.43 6.62
N GLY A 88 -0.85 24.14 6.48
CA GLY A 88 -1.83 23.14 6.09
C GLY A 88 -2.11 23.04 4.59
N VAL A 89 -1.25 23.61 3.74
CA VAL A 89 -1.36 23.50 2.27
C VAL A 89 -1.25 22.03 1.83
N ILE A 90 -0.36 21.25 2.44
CA ILE A 90 -0.16 19.84 2.16
C ILE A 90 -0.81 18.99 3.24
N LYS A 91 -1.77 18.14 2.86
CA LYS A 91 -2.40 17.19 3.78
C LYS A 91 -2.43 15.80 3.21
N ILE A 92 -2.11 14.82 4.06
CA ILE A 92 -2.10 13.40 3.70
C ILE A 92 -3.06 12.66 4.62
N TRP A 93 -4.01 11.95 4.03
CA TRP A 93 -4.89 11.03 4.74
C TRP A 93 -4.58 9.61 4.33
N ASN A 94 -4.34 8.74 5.30
CA ASN A 94 -4.22 7.31 5.10
C ASN A 94 -5.44 6.64 5.71
N LEU A 95 -6.26 6.02 4.88
CA LEU A 95 -7.47 5.31 5.28
C LEU A 95 -7.25 3.80 5.12
N ASP A 96 -7.35 3.06 6.23
CA ASP A 96 -7.34 1.60 6.23
C ASP A 96 -8.74 1.08 5.86
N ILE A 97 -8.97 0.85 4.56
CA ILE A 97 -10.29 0.47 4.02
C ILE A 97 -10.68 -0.96 4.42
N GLU A 98 -9.70 -1.87 4.57
CA GLU A 98 -9.96 -3.22 5.06
C GLU A 98 -10.47 -3.20 6.50
N LYS A 99 -9.87 -2.36 7.34
CA LYS A 99 -10.30 -2.21 8.72
C LYS A 99 -11.68 -1.56 8.84
N CYS A 100 -12.00 -0.61 7.94
CA CYS A 100 -13.35 -0.05 7.83
C CYS A 100 -14.36 -1.15 7.54
N TYR A 101 -14.10 -1.98 6.54
CA TYR A 101 -14.95 -3.10 6.16
C TYR A 101 -15.12 -4.10 7.32
N LYS A 102 -14.02 -4.59 7.89
CA LYS A 102 -14.06 -5.55 9.02
C LYS A 102 -14.83 -5.02 10.24
N LYS A 103 -14.79 -3.70 10.47
CA LYS A 103 -15.53 -3.05 11.55
C LYS A 103 -17.05 -3.08 11.31
N LEU A 104 -17.48 -2.89 10.06
CA LEU A 104 -18.88 -2.64 9.71
C LEU A 104 -19.58 -3.85 9.12
N TYR A 105 -18.84 -4.82 8.61
CA TYR A 105 -19.39 -6.03 8.00
C TYR A 105 -20.31 -6.79 8.96
N ASN A 106 -21.53 -7.10 8.52
CA ASN A 106 -22.57 -7.77 9.28
C ASN A 106 -22.88 -7.13 10.66
N ASN A 107 -22.70 -5.82 10.80
CA ASN A 107 -22.92 -5.12 12.06
C ASN A 107 -23.73 -3.84 11.88
N THR A 108 -25.04 -3.97 11.75
CA THR A 108 -25.97 -2.85 11.55
C THR A 108 -25.89 -1.80 12.67
N GLU A 109 -25.66 -2.22 13.90
CA GLU A 109 -25.47 -1.29 15.03
C GLU A 109 -24.23 -0.41 14.83
N LYS A 110 -23.10 -0.98 14.43
CA LYS A 110 -21.89 -0.21 14.18
C LYS A 110 -22.02 0.70 12.97
N ILE A 111 -22.78 0.30 11.94
CA ILE A 111 -23.06 1.16 10.77
C ILE A 111 -23.74 2.45 11.19
N LYS A 112 -24.68 2.39 12.14
CA LYS A 112 -25.42 3.55 12.67
C LYS A 112 -24.53 4.65 13.25
N TYR A 113 -23.43 4.22 13.90
CA TYR A 113 -22.49 5.15 14.58
C TYR A 113 -21.20 5.38 13.79
N ALA A 114 -21.06 4.76 12.61
CA ALA A 114 -19.89 4.92 11.78
C ALA A 114 -19.85 6.31 11.14
N THR A 115 -18.65 6.87 11.07
CA THR A 115 -18.42 8.11 10.33
C THR A 115 -18.64 7.90 8.82
N LYS A 116 -18.94 8.98 8.11
CA LYS A 116 -19.05 8.96 6.64
C LYS A 116 -17.81 8.35 5.98
N MET A 117 -16.63 8.70 6.47
CA MET A 117 -15.36 8.21 5.95
C MET A 117 -15.18 6.70 6.18
N GLU A 118 -15.56 6.18 7.34
CA GLU A 118 -15.52 4.75 7.62
C GLU A 118 -16.48 3.98 6.71
N ARG A 119 -17.68 4.50 6.47
CA ARG A 119 -18.66 3.88 5.56
C ARG A 119 -18.17 3.90 4.12
N TRP A 120 -17.64 5.01 3.63
CA TRP A 120 -17.02 5.07 2.31
C TRP A 120 -15.82 4.12 2.19
N GLY A 121 -14.95 4.06 3.20
CA GLY A 121 -13.83 3.12 3.23
C GLY A 121 -14.30 1.65 3.14
N ALA A 122 -15.38 1.30 3.85
CA ALA A 122 -15.96 -0.03 3.76
C ALA A 122 -16.57 -0.32 2.37
N ILE A 123 -17.28 0.64 1.76
CA ILE A 123 -17.85 0.53 0.41
C ILE A 123 -16.74 0.29 -0.63
N LEU A 124 -15.64 1.02 -0.53
CA LEU A 124 -14.50 0.89 -1.45
C LEU A 124 -13.77 -0.45 -1.32
N TYR A 125 -13.87 -1.11 -0.18
CA TYR A 125 -13.31 -2.45 0.03
C TYR A 125 -14.31 -3.57 -0.26
N CYS A 126 -15.62 -3.30 -0.23
CA CYS A 126 -16.66 -4.29 -0.53
C CYS A 126 -16.48 -4.92 -1.91
N SER A 127 -16.80 -6.19 -2.00
CA SER A 127 -17.06 -6.80 -3.30
C SER A 127 -18.21 -6.05 -3.98
N ILE A 128 -18.05 -5.72 -5.25
CA ILE A 128 -19.10 -5.12 -6.07
C ILE A 128 -20.35 -6.02 -6.20
N ASN A 129 -20.24 -7.28 -5.82
CA ASN A 129 -21.37 -8.21 -5.76
C ASN A 129 -22.18 -8.09 -4.46
N ASP A 130 -21.65 -7.43 -3.42
CA ASP A 130 -22.32 -7.27 -2.13
C ASP A 130 -23.19 -5.99 -2.09
N ILE A 131 -24.14 -5.92 -3.01
CA ILE A 131 -25.02 -4.76 -3.19
C ILE A 131 -25.86 -4.48 -1.95
N GLU A 132 -26.26 -5.52 -1.21
CA GLU A 132 -27.06 -5.36 0.01
C GLU A 132 -26.26 -4.62 1.09
N LEU A 133 -25.01 -5.03 1.36
CA LEU A 133 -24.15 -4.35 2.30
C LEU A 133 -23.83 -2.92 1.84
N ILE A 134 -23.53 -2.73 0.56
CA ILE A 134 -23.30 -1.40 0.00
C ILE A 134 -24.52 -0.50 0.23
N SER A 135 -25.73 -1.01 0.00
CA SER A 135 -26.98 -0.26 0.21
C SER A 135 -27.19 0.12 1.70
N GLN A 136 -26.82 -0.76 2.63
CA GLN A 136 -26.87 -0.49 4.07
C GLN A 136 -25.84 0.57 4.50
N LEU A 137 -24.63 0.53 3.92
CA LEU A 137 -23.57 1.50 4.17
C LEU A 137 -23.88 2.89 3.61
N LEU A 138 -24.62 2.96 2.49
CA LEU A 138 -25.08 4.20 1.87
C LEU A 138 -26.29 4.77 2.64
N GLY A 139 -26.07 5.31 3.83
CA GLY A 139 -27.12 6.02 4.57
C GLY A 139 -27.59 7.31 3.85
N ASP A 140 -28.75 7.84 4.22
CA ASP A 140 -29.35 9.04 3.60
C ASP A 140 -28.53 10.33 3.83
N ASP A 141 -27.59 10.27 4.74
CA ASP A 141 -26.63 11.33 5.03
C ASP A 141 -25.40 11.30 4.11
N LEU A 142 -25.17 10.22 3.35
CA LEU A 142 -24.07 10.10 2.37
C LEU A 142 -24.49 10.54 0.98
N LEU A 143 -25.60 10.01 0.50
CA LEU A 143 -26.17 10.25 -0.83
C LEU A 143 -27.69 10.42 -0.72
N THR A 144 -28.24 11.26 -1.55
CA THR A 144 -29.70 11.34 -1.75
C THR A 144 -30.23 10.04 -2.35
N MET A 145 -31.53 9.80 -2.26
CA MET A 145 -32.14 8.59 -2.87
C MET A 145 -31.82 8.45 -4.35
N GLU A 146 -31.91 9.55 -5.10
CA GLU A 146 -31.58 9.55 -6.54
C GLU A 146 -30.12 9.22 -6.81
N GLU A 147 -29.19 9.75 -6.00
CA GLU A 147 -27.77 9.45 -6.13
C GLU A 147 -27.45 8.00 -5.76
N LYS A 148 -28.11 7.45 -4.73
CA LYS A 148 -27.96 6.04 -4.35
C LYS A 148 -28.40 5.11 -5.48
N GLU A 149 -29.57 5.37 -6.07
CA GLU A 149 -30.08 4.58 -7.19
C GLU A 149 -29.10 4.62 -8.36
N LYS A 150 -28.62 5.81 -8.75
CA LYS A 150 -27.61 5.97 -9.80
C LYS A 150 -26.31 5.24 -9.48
N PHE A 151 -25.87 5.28 -8.24
CA PHE A 151 -24.64 4.62 -7.79
C PHE A 151 -24.77 3.09 -7.88
N ILE A 152 -25.89 2.54 -7.39
CA ILE A 152 -26.17 1.10 -7.44
C ILE A 152 -26.32 0.61 -8.89
N VAL A 153 -26.98 1.38 -9.76
CA VAL A 153 -27.09 1.05 -11.19
C VAL A 153 -25.69 0.98 -11.82
N LYS A 154 -24.83 1.96 -11.58
CA LYS A 154 -23.47 1.97 -12.12
C LYS A 154 -22.61 0.79 -11.62
N ILE A 155 -22.77 0.38 -10.36
CA ILE A 155 -22.09 -0.83 -9.85
C ILE A 155 -22.59 -2.08 -10.58
N LYS A 156 -23.91 -2.22 -10.77
CA LYS A 156 -24.51 -3.35 -11.51
C LYS A 156 -24.03 -3.38 -12.95
N ASP A 157 -23.99 -2.24 -13.61
CA ASP A 157 -23.52 -2.11 -15.00
C ASP A 157 -22.03 -2.48 -15.10
N ALA A 158 -21.20 -2.03 -14.15
CA ALA A 158 -19.80 -2.40 -14.08
C ALA A 158 -19.62 -3.92 -13.90
N ASN A 159 -20.45 -4.56 -13.06
CA ASN A 159 -20.45 -6.01 -12.86
C ASN A 159 -20.89 -6.81 -14.09
N SER A 160 -21.77 -6.26 -14.91
CA SER A 160 -22.27 -6.90 -16.12
C SER A 160 -21.38 -6.68 -17.34
N SER A 161 -20.34 -5.86 -17.23
CA SER A 161 -19.43 -5.56 -18.33
C SER A 161 -18.35 -6.63 -18.45
N ASP A 162 -18.48 -7.53 -19.44
CA ASP A 162 -17.50 -8.57 -19.78
C ASP A 162 -16.09 -8.00 -19.95
N ARG A 163 -15.96 -6.78 -20.46
CA ARG A 163 -14.67 -6.11 -20.66
C ARG A 163 -13.98 -5.79 -19.32
N ILE A 164 -14.71 -5.25 -18.36
CA ILE A 164 -14.15 -4.92 -17.02
C ILE A 164 -13.73 -6.20 -16.31
N ILE A 165 -14.52 -7.28 -16.42
CA ILE A 165 -14.19 -8.59 -15.85
C ILE A 165 -12.94 -9.16 -16.52
N GLN A 166 -12.83 -9.07 -17.85
CA GLN A 166 -11.63 -9.53 -18.57
C GLN A 166 -10.40 -8.74 -18.22
N ASP A 167 -10.46 -7.41 -18.19
CA ASP A 167 -9.37 -6.53 -17.82
C ASP A 167 -8.88 -6.84 -16.39
N TRP A 168 -9.82 -7.02 -15.44
CA TRP A 168 -9.53 -7.42 -14.08
C TRP A 168 -8.87 -8.81 -14.00
N MET A 169 -9.36 -9.81 -14.74
CA MET A 169 -8.78 -11.14 -14.79
C MET A 169 -7.36 -11.14 -15.33
N VAL A 170 -7.08 -10.33 -16.35
CA VAL A 170 -5.73 -10.16 -16.92
C VAL A 170 -4.78 -9.54 -15.89
N GLU A 171 -5.23 -8.51 -15.21
CA GLU A 171 -4.43 -7.82 -14.18
C GLU A 171 -4.15 -8.74 -12.98
N GLU A 172 -5.17 -9.47 -12.50
CA GLU A 172 -5.03 -10.44 -11.41
C GLU A 172 -4.09 -11.58 -11.77
N ASN A 173 -4.19 -12.14 -12.98
CA ASN A 173 -3.28 -13.18 -13.45
C ASN A 173 -1.84 -12.66 -13.56
N ASN A 174 -1.63 -11.44 -14.02
CA ASN A 174 -0.31 -10.81 -14.06
C ASN A 174 0.25 -10.60 -12.64
N ARG A 175 -0.59 -10.20 -11.70
CA ARG A 175 -0.22 -10.05 -10.29
C ARG A 175 0.22 -11.38 -9.69
N LEU A 176 -0.59 -12.43 -9.83
CA LEU A 176 -0.27 -13.77 -9.32
C LEU A 176 1.01 -14.33 -9.93
N ARG A 177 1.25 -14.08 -11.21
CA ARG A 177 2.50 -14.48 -11.88
C ARG A 177 3.72 -13.77 -11.31
N LEU A 178 3.62 -12.46 -11.08
CA LEU A 178 4.70 -11.66 -10.47
C LEU A 178 4.97 -12.09 -9.02
N GLU A 179 3.93 -12.39 -8.26
CA GLU A 179 4.06 -12.92 -6.90
C GLU A 179 4.77 -14.27 -6.87
N GLY A 180 4.41 -15.17 -7.79
CA GLY A 180 5.08 -16.45 -7.95
C GLY A 180 6.56 -16.30 -8.32
N GLN A 181 6.89 -15.40 -9.25
CA GLN A 181 8.28 -15.12 -9.63
C GLN A 181 9.08 -14.52 -8.46
N LEU A 182 8.49 -13.60 -7.69
CA LEU A 182 9.13 -13.02 -6.50
C LEU A 182 9.36 -14.05 -5.40
N ALA A 183 8.39 -14.93 -5.16
CA ALA A 183 8.53 -16.01 -4.19
C ALA A 183 9.67 -16.96 -4.59
N TYR A 184 9.68 -17.38 -5.85
CA TYR A 184 10.74 -18.24 -6.41
C TYR A 184 12.13 -17.58 -6.30
N ALA A 185 12.28 -16.34 -6.74
CA ALA A 185 13.55 -15.61 -6.65
C ALA A 185 14.01 -15.40 -5.20
N LYS A 186 13.07 -15.24 -4.26
CA LYS A 186 13.37 -15.16 -2.84
C LYS A 186 13.91 -16.48 -2.30
N ASP A 187 13.26 -17.59 -2.63
CA ASP A 187 13.66 -18.92 -2.17
C ASP A 187 15.04 -19.29 -2.75
N GLU A 188 15.26 -19.03 -4.04
CA GLU A 188 16.55 -19.20 -4.71
C GLU A 188 17.64 -18.34 -4.07
N GLY A 189 17.35 -17.07 -3.76
CA GLY A 189 18.28 -16.18 -3.07
C GLY A 189 18.61 -16.62 -1.63
N ILE A 190 17.64 -17.22 -0.93
CA ILE A 190 17.88 -17.81 0.40
C ILE A 190 18.79 -19.03 0.30
N GLU A 191 18.52 -19.94 -0.65
CA GLU A 191 19.35 -21.13 -0.86
C GLU A 191 20.79 -20.75 -1.25
N GLN A 192 20.97 -19.82 -2.17
CA GLN A 192 22.30 -19.29 -2.53
C GLN A 192 23.01 -18.66 -1.34
N GLY A 193 22.33 -17.83 -0.55
CA GLY A 193 22.92 -17.22 0.64
C GLY A 193 23.31 -18.23 1.72
N ILE A 194 22.54 -19.30 1.90
CA ILE A 194 22.91 -20.40 2.82
C ILE A 194 24.16 -21.13 2.32
N GLU A 195 24.24 -21.39 1.02
CA GLU A 195 25.38 -22.11 0.43
C GLU A 195 26.66 -21.25 0.48
N GLU A 196 26.58 -19.96 0.13
CA GLU A 196 27.69 -19.03 0.25
C GLU A 196 28.19 -18.92 1.71
N ASN A 197 27.29 -18.82 2.67
CA ASN A 197 27.64 -18.77 4.08
C ASN A 197 28.34 -20.06 4.54
N LYS A 198 27.86 -21.24 4.09
CA LYS A 198 28.56 -22.51 4.37
C LYS A 198 29.99 -22.53 3.83
N ILE A 199 30.19 -22.05 2.60
CA ILE A 199 31.52 -21.96 1.98
C ILE A 199 32.43 -21.04 2.81
N ASP A 200 31.94 -19.89 3.26
CA ASP A 200 32.72 -18.94 4.07
C ASP A 200 33.06 -19.50 5.46
N VAL A 201 32.13 -20.24 6.07
CA VAL A 201 32.40 -20.96 7.32
C VAL A 201 33.49 -22.03 7.10
N ILE A 202 33.41 -22.82 6.03
CA ILE A 202 34.46 -23.82 5.69
C ILE A 202 35.81 -23.15 5.50
N ARG A 203 35.88 -22.05 4.73
CA ARG A 203 37.12 -21.28 4.54
C ARG A 203 37.71 -20.78 5.88
N SER A 204 36.84 -20.32 6.78
CA SER A 204 37.24 -19.84 8.10
C SER A 204 37.80 -20.97 8.99
N MET A 205 37.20 -22.16 8.90
CA MET A 205 37.65 -23.35 9.64
C MET A 205 38.97 -23.89 9.10
N LEU A 206 39.15 -23.92 7.79
CA LEU A 206 40.40 -24.32 7.12
C LEU A 206 41.54 -23.37 7.52
N LYS A 207 41.34 -22.06 7.55
CA LYS A 207 42.32 -21.08 8.03
C LYS A 207 42.73 -21.27 9.50
N LYS A 208 41.88 -21.91 10.32
CA LYS A 208 42.14 -22.24 11.71
C LYS A 208 42.73 -23.64 11.88
N ASN A 209 43.09 -24.33 10.79
CA ASN A 209 43.65 -25.69 10.77
C ASN A 209 42.70 -26.72 11.42
N ILE A 210 41.41 -26.59 11.30
CA ILE A 210 40.43 -27.62 11.71
C ILE A 210 40.49 -28.76 10.68
N ASP A 211 40.45 -30.00 11.15
CA ASP A 211 40.56 -31.17 10.27
C ASP A 211 39.29 -31.36 9.41
N TYR A 212 39.45 -31.98 8.23
CA TYR A 212 38.38 -32.14 7.26
C TYR A 212 37.17 -32.94 7.76
N ASN A 213 37.40 -33.93 8.64
CA ASN A 213 36.28 -34.75 9.16
C ASN A 213 35.41 -33.91 10.08
N THR A 214 36.03 -33.13 10.96
CA THR A 214 35.29 -32.19 11.84
C THR A 214 34.54 -31.14 11.03
N ILE A 215 35.14 -30.59 9.97
CA ILE A 215 34.44 -29.64 9.06
C ILE A 215 33.27 -30.30 8.37
N SER A 216 33.45 -31.54 7.90
CA SER A 216 32.38 -32.33 7.23
C SER A 216 31.18 -32.56 8.16
N GLU A 217 31.44 -32.95 9.41
CA GLU A 217 30.39 -33.16 10.41
C GLU A 217 29.58 -31.88 10.71
N ILE A 218 30.25 -30.74 10.79
CA ILE A 218 29.61 -29.46 11.11
C ILE A 218 28.81 -28.88 9.93
N THR A 219 29.34 -29.03 8.71
CA THR A 219 28.78 -28.35 7.52
C THR A 219 27.92 -29.24 6.65
N ASN A 220 27.90 -30.56 6.90
CA ASN A 220 27.29 -31.61 6.05
C ASN A 220 27.81 -31.59 4.60
N LYS A 221 29.06 -31.15 4.37
CA LYS A 221 29.77 -31.25 3.10
C LYS A 221 30.73 -32.42 3.12
N SER A 222 30.89 -33.08 1.99
CA SER A 222 31.86 -34.18 1.86
C SER A 222 33.29 -33.66 2.00
N VAL A 223 34.21 -34.55 2.40
CA VAL A 223 35.65 -34.22 2.50
C VAL A 223 36.20 -33.79 1.14
N GLU A 224 35.69 -34.38 0.04
CA GLU A 224 36.06 -34.04 -1.34
C GLU A 224 35.67 -32.59 -1.68
N GLU A 225 34.43 -32.18 -1.36
CA GLU A 225 33.96 -30.81 -1.59
C GLU A 225 34.76 -29.79 -0.76
N ILE A 226 35.11 -30.13 0.49
CA ILE A 226 35.93 -29.27 1.36
C ILE A 226 37.32 -29.05 0.76
N LYS A 227 37.95 -30.12 0.23
CA LYS A 227 39.24 -30.03 -0.43
C LYS A 227 39.19 -29.21 -1.73
N GLU A 228 38.06 -29.24 -2.43
CA GLU A 228 37.84 -28.41 -3.62
C GLU A 228 37.69 -26.91 -3.25
N ILE A 229 37.00 -26.59 -2.17
CA ILE A 229 36.90 -25.23 -1.62
C ILE A 229 38.30 -24.74 -1.19
N GLU A 230 39.13 -25.60 -0.57
CA GLU A 230 40.49 -25.23 -0.14
C GLU A 230 41.41 -24.85 -1.30
N LYS A 231 41.30 -25.51 -2.47
CA LYS A 231 42.09 -25.19 -3.67
C LYS A 231 41.78 -23.78 -4.23
N ASN A 232 40.64 -23.20 -3.84
CA ASN A 232 40.18 -21.89 -4.29
C ASN A 232 40.32 -20.79 -3.20
N ILE A 233 41.12 -21.06 -2.14
CA ILE A 233 41.47 -20.08 -1.11
C ILE A 233 42.85 -19.50 -1.42
#